data_2590ce9ef66ac13a6c3bb54097e5f493
#
_entry.id   2590ce9ef66ac13a6c3bb54097e5f493
#
_cell.length_a   1.000
_cell.length_b   1.000
_cell.length_c   1.000
_cell.angle_alpha   90.00
_cell.angle_beta   90.00
_cell.angle_gamma   90.00
#
_symmetry.space_group_name_H-M   'P 1'
#
loop_
_entity.id
_entity.type
_entity.pdbx_description
1 polymer ?
#
loop_
_entity_poly.entity_id
_entity_poly.type
_entity_poly.pdbx_seq_one_letter_code
_entity_poly.pdbx_strand_id
1 'polypeptide(L)'
;MSGDMNTSLGNVALSVLMLNLLRDDLGFHMTFINDGDDCVCFFNKVHLAKFMSRVKDFYLQFGFTMKVEKPVYIIEQVEFCQSKPVLFPDGYRMIRDPWKVIRQDGFYVGNVKGHDVGKWSYGVGHCGLMATSGCPILQDYYIALMRAGTRHKVNIQNVARGSGHTRRALQENRAAAAAPITDETRASFWLAYGIDATQQRGAEVEMRGLVLAEVSAPTETVF
;
A
#
# COMPACT_ATOMS: atom_id res chain seq x y z
N MET A 1 -0.66 24.06 2.51
CA MET A 1 0.52 23.50 3.18
C MET A 1 0.18 22.10 3.68
N SER A 2 1.09 21.15 3.56
CA SER A 2 0.87 19.80 4.10
C SER A 2 0.71 19.86 5.62
N GLY A 3 -0.35 19.23 6.16
CA GLY A 3 -0.66 19.24 7.60
C GLY A 3 -1.76 20.21 8.02
N ASP A 4 -2.27 21.04 7.14
CA ASP A 4 -3.45 21.86 7.40
C ASP A 4 -4.71 20.98 7.43
N MET A 5 -5.69 21.33 8.27
CA MET A 5 -6.95 20.56 8.41
C MET A 5 -7.69 20.35 7.08
N ASN A 6 -7.54 21.26 6.14
CA ASN A 6 -8.19 21.23 4.83
C ASN A 6 -7.36 20.52 3.75
N THR A 7 -6.14 20.09 4.01
CA THR A 7 -5.22 19.55 2.98
C THR A 7 -5.83 18.35 2.25
N SER A 8 -6.37 17.37 2.97
CA SER A 8 -6.91 16.16 2.36
C SER A 8 -8.19 16.46 1.55
N LEU A 9 -9.20 17.07 2.17
CA LEU A 9 -10.47 17.36 1.52
C LEU A 9 -10.30 18.36 0.36
N GLY A 10 -9.50 19.40 0.56
CA GLY A 10 -9.25 20.43 -0.46
C GLY A 10 -8.55 19.87 -1.69
N ASN A 11 -7.53 19.02 -1.50
CA ASN A 11 -6.83 18.39 -2.62
C ASN A 11 -7.74 17.42 -3.38
N VAL A 12 -8.53 16.60 -2.69
CA VAL A 12 -9.50 15.70 -3.34
C VAL A 12 -10.54 16.52 -4.12
N ALA A 13 -11.13 17.56 -3.53
CA ALA A 13 -12.12 18.38 -4.20
C ALA A 13 -11.56 19.06 -5.46
N LEU A 14 -10.35 19.63 -5.37
CA LEU A 14 -9.69 20.27 -6.51
C LEU A 14 -9.37 19.25 -7.61
N SER A 15 -8.80 18.10 -7.25
CA SER A 15 -8.47 17.06 -8.21
C SER A 15 -9.69 16.49 -8.91
N VAL A 16 -10.78 16.23 -8.18
CA VAL A 16 -12.06 15.78 -8.75
C VAL A 16 -12.64 16.81 -9.72
N LEU A 17 -12.59 18.11 -9.37
CA LEU A 17 -13.02 19.17 -10.27
C LEU A 17 -12.21 19.15 -11.57
N MET A 18 -10.89 19.12 -11.48
CA MET A 18 -9.99 19.10 -12.63
C MET A 18 -10.18 17.85 -13.50
N LEU A 19 -10.39 16.67 -12.90
CA LEU A 19 -10.67 15.43 -13.64
C LEU A 19 -12.01 15.51 -14.40
N ASN A 20 -13.05 16.12 -13.82
CA ASN A 20 -14.31 16.34 -14.51
C ASN A 20 -14.14 17.33 -15.67
N LEU A 21 -13.46 18.45 -15.48
CA LEU A 21 -13.16 19.41 -16.55
C LEU A 21 -12.32 18.78 -17.67
N LEU A 22 -11.34 17.93 -17.33
CA LEU A 22 -10.55 17.18 -18.31
C LEU A 22 -11.43 16.20 -19.11
N ARG A 23 -12.35 15.49 -18.43
CA ARG A 23 -13.28 14.58 -19.10
C ARG A 23 -14.16 15.33 -20.09
N ASP A 24 -14.66 16.51 -19.71
CA ASP A 24 -15.51 17.34 -20.57
C ASP A 24 -14.72 17.90 -21.76
N ASP A 25 -13.48 18.33 -21.56
CA ASP A 25 -12.55 18.76 -22.63
C ASP A 25 -12.22 17.60 -23.60
N LEU A 26 -12.05 16.39 -23.08
CA LEU A 26 -11.77 15.21 -23.88
C LEU A 26 -12.99 14.71 -24.66
N GLY A 27 -14.20 14.91 -24.17
CA GLY A 27 -15.45 14.57 -24.84
C GLY A 27 -15.70 13.07 -25.00
N PHE A 28 -15.17 12.22 -24.11
CA PHE A 28 -15.48 10.80 -24.06
C PHE A 28 -15.74 10.33 -22.62
N HIS A 29 -16.40 9.18 -22.50
CA HIS A 29 -16.69 8.61 -21.19
C HIS A 29 -15.42 8.15 -20.46
N MET A 30 -15.19 8.72 -19.28
CA MET A 30 -14.10 8.39 -18.38
C MET A 30 -14.62 8.32 -16.95
N THR A 31 -14.28 7.25 -16.25
CA THR A 31 -14.45 7.14 -14.79
C THR A 31 -13.08 7.23 -14.11
N PHE A 32 -13.06 7.60 -12.85
CA PHE A 32 -11.80 7.75 -12.11
C PHE A 32 -11.98 7.46 -10.63
N ILE A 33 -10.85 7.08 -10.00
CA ILE A 33 -10.68 6.98 -8.55
C ILE A 33 -9.64 8.04 -8.18
N ASN A 34 -9.85 8.75 -7.07
CA ASN A 34 -8.97 9.83 -6.65
C ASN A 34 -8.75 9.82 -5.14
N ASP A 35 -7.52 10.08 -4.72
CA ASP A 35 -7.11 10.37 -3.34
C ASP A 35 -6.09 11.52 -3.33
N GLY A 36 -6.59 12.72 -3.59
CA GLY A 36 -5.78 13.93 -3.65
C GLY A 36 -4.96 14.03 -4.95
N ASP A 37 -3.65 13.87 -4.86
CA ASP A 37 -2.72 13.91 -5.99
C ASP A 37 -2.65 12.57 -6.74
N ASP A 38 -2.98 11.46 -6.08
CA ASP A 38 -3.09 10.15 -6.74
C ASP A 38 -4.46 9.98 -7.42
N CYS A 39 -4.45 9.59 -8.69
CA CYS A 39 -5.67 9.27 -9.42
C CYS A 39 -5.46 8.16 -10.45
N VAL A 40 -6.51 7.36 -10.67
CA VAL A 40 -6.57 6.35 -11.73
C VAL A 40 -7.76 6.65 -12.61
N CYS A 41 -7.52 6.77 -13.93
CA CYS A 41 -8.56 7.01 -14.92
C CYS A 41 -8.84 5.73 -15.72
N PHE A 42 -10.12 5.39 -15.89
CA PHE A 42 -10.60 4.24 -16.65
C PHE A 42 -11.38 4.72 -17.87
N PHE A 43 -10.96 4.32 -19.04
CA PHE A 43 -11.61 4.67 -20.29
C PHE A 43 -11.28 3.65 -21.40
N ASN A 44 -12.01 3.69 -22.51
CA ASN A 44 -11.75 2.78 -23.62
C ASN A 44 -10.40 3.11 -24.28
N LYS A 45 -9.59 2.08 -24.54
CA LYS A 45 -8.24 2.23 -25.09
C LYS A 45 -8.20 2.98 -26.44
N VAL A 46 -9.28 3.04 -27.19
CA VAL A 46 -9.37 3.80 -28.46
C VAL A 46 -9.13 5.31 -28.23
N HIS A 47 -9.36 5.80 -27.02
CA HIS A 47 -9.17 7.20 -26.64
C HIS A 47 -7.76 7.48 -26.05
N LEU A 48 -6.91 6.46 -25.92
CA LEU A 48 -5.61 6.59 -25.25
C LEU A 48 -4.73 7.65 -25.89
N ALA A 49 -4.61 7.67 -27.23
CA ALA A 49 -3.79 8.66 -27.94
C ALA A 49 -4.29 10.09 -27.65
N LYS A 50 -5.61 10.32 -27.67
CA LYS A 50 -6.21 11.62 -27.36
C LYS A 50 -5.96 12.02 -25.91
N PHE A 51 -6.13 11.11 -24.97
CA PHE A 51 -5.83 11.35 -23.55
C PHE A 51 -4.35 11.73 -23.34
N MET A 52 -3.43 10.93 -23.85
CA MET A 52 -1.99 11.14 -23.67
C MET A 52 -1.48 12.45 -24.28
N SER A 53 -2.04 12.86 -25.42
CA SER A 53 -1.67 14.13 -26.05
C SER A 53 -2.21 15.36 -25.33
N ARG A 54 -3.28 15.22 -24.54
CA ARG A 54 -3.96 16.37 -23.95
C ARG A 54 -3.73 16.57 -22.46
N VAL A 55 -3.61 15.48 -21.70
CA VAL A 55 -3.64 15.52 -20.23
C VAL A 55 -2.58 16.43 -19.62
N LYS A 56 -1.34 16.42 -20.11
CA LYS A 56 -0.26 17.24 -19.54
C LYS A 56 -0.48 18.73 -19.80
N ASP A 57 -0.84 19.09 -21.02
CA ASP A 57 -1.09 20.47 -21.42
C ASP A 57 -2.33 21.03 -20.71
N PHE A 58 -3.35 20.20 -20.49
CA PHE A 58 -4.53 20.59 -19.75
C PHE A 58 -4.18 20.98 -18.30
N TYR A 59 -3.43 20.13 -17.57
CA TYR A 59 -3.04 20.43 -16.19
C TYR A 59 -2.07 21.61 -16.10
N LEU A 60 -1.19 21.76 -17.09
CA LEU A 60 -0.23 22.87 -17.13
C LEU A 60 -0.93 24.25 -17.23
N GLN A 61 -2.09 24.33 -17.87
CA GLN A 61 -2.89 25.58 -17.93
C GLN A 61 -3.32 26.09 -16.55
N PHE A 62 -3.44 25.17 -15.57
CA PHE A 62 -3.77 25.49 -14.19
C PHE A 62 -2.53 25.55 -13.27
N GLY A 63 -1.32 25.50 -13.85
CA GLY A 63 -0.08 25.56 -13.11
C GLY A 63 0.37 24.23 -12.47
N PHE A 64 -0.24 23.09 -12.85
CA PHE A 64 0.13 21.78 -12.35
C PHE A 64 0.94 20.98 -13.35
N THR A 65 2.01 20.34 -12.87
CA THR A 65 2.78 19.39 -13.67
C THR A 65 2.25 17.97 -13.42
N MET A 66 1.61 17.37 -14.44
CA MET A 66 1.07 16.03 -14.33
C MET A 66 2.12 14.97 -14.70
N LYS A 67 2.42 14.07 -13.76
CA LYS A 67 3.12 12.84 -14.03
C LYS A 67 2.11 11.79 -14.49
N VAL A 68 2.23 11.32 -15.71
CA VAL A 68 1.35 10.27 -16.25
C VAL A 68 2.16 8.99 -16.36
N GLU A 69 1.65 7.94 -15.73
CA GLU A 69 2.26 6.61 -15.77
C GLU A 69 1.89 5.85 -17.05
N LYS A 70 2.58 4.74 -17.30
CA LYS A 70 2.27 3.90 -18.47
C LYS A 70 0.87 3.31 -18.32
N PRO A 71 0.06 3.28 -19.41
CA PRO A 71 -1.25 2.64 -19.37
C PRO A 71 -1.11 1.14 -19.13
N VAL A 72 -2.01 0.59 -18.32
CA VAL A 72 -2.10 -0.84 -18.02
C VAL A 72 -3.44 -1.38 -18.46
N TYR A 73 -3.51 -2.70 -18.71
CA TYR A 73 -4.70 -3.37 -19.26
C TYR A 73 -5.17 -4.55 -18.39
N ILE A 74 -4.48 -4.78 -17.28
CA ILE A 74 -4.77 -5.81 -16.29
C ILE A 74 -4.97 -5.09 -14.96
N ILE A 75 -6.04 -5.44 -14.25
CA ILE A 75 -6.42 -4.73 -13.03
C ILE A 75 -5.33 -4.81 -11.95
N GLU A 76 -4.63 -5.92 -11.84
CA GLU A 76 -3.53 -6.12 -10.88
C GLU A 76 -2.33 -5.21 -11.13
N GLN A 77 -2.20 -4.64 -12.32
CA GLN A 77 -1.10 -3.71 -12.63
C GLN A 77 -1.44 -2.25 -12.32
N VAL A 78 -2.68 -1.95 -11.95
CA VAL A 78 -3.09 -0.60 -11.55
C VAL A 78 -2.43 -0.27 -10.22
N GLU A 79 -1.57 0.75 -10.21
CA GLU A 79 -1.01 1.28 -8.97
C GLU A 79 -1.83 2.48 -8.49
N PHE A 80 -2.27 2.43 -7.23
CA PHE A 80 -3.00 3.51 -6.59
C PHE A 80 -2.61 3.57 -5.11
N CYS A 81 -2.23 4.74 -4.63
CA CYS A 81 -1.75 4.94 -3.25
C CYS A 81 -0.66 3.93 -2.86
N GLN A 82 0.34 3.73 -3.75
CA GLN A 82 1.46 2.80 -3.58
C GLN A 82 1.06 1.34 -3.35
N SER A 83 -0.10 0.95 -3.84
CA SER A 83 -0.66 -0.39 -3.68
C SER A 83 -1.26 -0.87 -5.00
N LYS A 84 -1.32 -2.18 -5.17
CA LYS A 84 -1.94 -2.82 -6.34
C LYS A 84 -3.04 -3.78 -5.90
N PRO A 85 -4.12 -3.94 -6.68
CA PRO A 85 -5.16 -4.89 -6.37
C PRO A 85 -4.66 -6.32 -6.54
N VAL A 86 -4.92 -7.16 -5.56
CA VAL A 86 -4.66 -8.60 -5.57
C VAL A 86 -5.96 -9.31 -5.25
N LEU A 87 -6.30 -10.36 -5.99
CA LEU A 87 -7.52 -11.14 -5.83
C LEU A 87 -7.38 -12.12 -4.66
N PHE A 88 -8.33 -12.09 -3.76
CA PHE A 88 -8.52 -13.04 -2.66
C PHE A 88 -9.87 -13.73 -2.78
N PRO A 89 -10.17 -14.79 -2.03
CA PRO A 89 -11.46 -15.47 -2.07
C PRO A 89 -12.66 -14.55 -1.79
N ASP A 90 -12.46 -13.48 -1.03
CA ASP A 90 -13.47 -12.47 -0.68
C ASP A 90 -13.46 -11.23 -1.60
N GLY A 91 -12.65 -11.22 -2.66
CA GLY A 91 -12.54 -10.14 -3.63
C GLY A 91 -11.17 -9.47 -3.68
N TYR A 92 -11.06 -8.38 -4.43
CA TYR A 92 -9.81 -7.63 -4.55
C TYR A 92 -9.49 -6.84 -3.28
N ARG A 93 -8.23 -6.89 -2.89
CA ARG A 93 -7.66 -6.05 -1.83
C ARG A 93 -6.46 -5.28 -2.35
N MET A 94 -6.33 -4.03 -1.95
CA MET A 94 -5.14 -3.21 -2.25
C MET A 94 -3.98 -3.67 -1.37
N ILE A 95 -2.96 -4.23 -1.98
CA ILE A 95 -1.75 -4.71 -1.31
C ILE A 95 -0.59 -3.78 -1.65
N ARG A 96 0.25 -3.46 -0.69
CA ARG A 96 1.47 -2.67 -0.88
C ARG A 96 2.58 -3.55 -1.48
N ASP A 97 3.52 -2.94 -2.18
CA ASP A 97 4.72 -3.64 -2.67
C ASP A 97 5.41 -4.39 -1.52
N PRO A 98 5.57 -5.74 -1.63
CA PRO A 98 6.08 -6.56 -0.54
C PRO A 98 7.49 -6.18 -0.12
N TRP A 99 8.36 -5.84 -1.07
CA TRP A 99 9.73 -5.47 -0.76
C TRP A 99 9.83 -4.10 -0.10
N LYS A 100 8.95 -3.18 -0.49
CA LYS A 100 8.84 -1.88 0.16
C LYS A 100 8.32 -2.02 1.59
N VAL A 101 7.32 -2.86 1.80
CA VAL A 101 6.78 -3.18 3.14
C VAL A 101 7.86 -3.76 4.03
N ILE A 102 8.56 -4.79 3.58
CA ILE A 102 9.62 -5.45 4.39
C ILE A 102 10.71 -4.44 4.77
N ARG A 103 11.09 -3.55 3.85
CA ARG A 103 12.13 -2.54 4.10
C ARG A 103 11.67 -1.40 5.02
N GLN A 104 10.40 -1.10 5.10
CA GLN A 104 9.86 0.04 5.86
C GLN A 104 9.21 -0.36 7.17
N ASP A 105 8.34 -1.35 7.15
CA ASP A 105 7.54 -1.73 8.31
C ASP A 105 8.36 -2.53 9.37
N GLY A 106 9.56 -2.98 9.01
CA GLY A 106 10.51 -3.62 9.92
C GLY A 106 11.40 -2.65 10.71
N PHE A 107 11.33 -1.35 10.42
CA PHE A 107 12.20 -0.35 11.08
C PHE A 107 11.43 0.49 12.08
N TYR A 108 11.90 0.50 13.31
CA TYR A 108 11.41 1.38 14.35
C TYR A 108 12.18 2.70 14.36
N VAL A 109 11.46 3.80 14.21
CA VAL A 109 12.04 5.15 14.26
C VAL A 109 11.58 5.83 15.56
N GLY A 110 12.38 5.80 16.59
CA GLY A 110 12.05 6.44 17.86
C GLY A 110 13.09 6.15 18.95
N ASN A 111 13.00 6.84 20.11
CA ASN A 111 13.83 6.55 21.28
C ASN A 111 13.45 5.19 21.85
N VAL A 112 14.30 4.20 21.63
CA VAL A 112 14.06 2.81 21.99
C VAL A 112 14.39 2.56 23.45
N LYS A 113 13.37 2.35 24.27
CA LYS A 113 13.54 1.54 25.48
C LYS A 113 13.25 0.09 25.09
N GLY A 114 14.13 -0.85 25.37
CA GLY A 114 14.08 -2.21 24.83
C GLY A 114 12.73 -2.93 24.91
N HIS A 115 11.90 -2.63 25.94
CA HIS A 115 10.54 -3.20 26.06
C HIS A 115 9.51 -2.62 25.07
N ASP A 116 9.78 -1.49 24.44
CA ASP A 116 8.87 -0.83 23.51
C ASP A 116 9.01 -1.41 22.08
N VAL A 117 10.19 -1.90 21.73
CA VAL A 117 10.44 -2.58 20.44
C VAL A 117 9.56 -3.83 20.30
N GLY A 118 9.52 -4.67 21.35
CA GLY A 118 8.67 -5.86 21.33
C GLY A 118 7.17 -5.55 21.18
N LYS A 119 6.68 -4.50 21.84
CA LYS A 119 5.29 -4.04 21.70
C LYS A 119 5.02 -3.49 20.32
N TRP A 120 5.94 -2.69 19.81
CA TRP A 120 5.84 -2.14 18.46
C TRP A 120 5.85 -3.26 17.41
N SER A 121 6.80 -4.18 17.48
CA SER A 121 6.89 -5.31 16.56
C SER A 121 5.61 -6.14 16.55
N TYR A 122 5.08 -6.49 17.74
CA TYR A 122 3.80 -7.19 17.82
C TYR A 122 2.66 -6.37 17.21
N GLY A 123 2.58 -5.08 17.51
CA GLY A 123 1.53 -4.20 17.01
C GLY A 123 1.55 -4.06 15.50
N VAL A 124 2.71 -3.81 14.91
CA VAL A 124 2.89 -3.73 13.45
C VAL A 124 2.56 -5.07 12.80
N GLY A 125 3.07 -6.18 13.33
CA GLY A 125 2.77 -7.52 12.84
C GLY A 125 1.29 -7.84 12.87
N HIS A 126 0.62 -7.58 14.02
CA HIS A 126 -0.82 -7.79 14.17
C HIS A 126 -1.63 -6.98 13.16
N CYS A 127 -1.34 -5.69 13.06
CA CYS A 127 -2.02 -4.79 12.13
C CYS A 127 -1.78 -5.17 10.66
N GLY A 128 -0.54 -5.49 10.31
CA GLY A 128 -0.18 -5.91 8.97
C GLY A 128 -0.85 -7.23 8.59
N LEU A 129 -0.89 -8.22 9.51
CA LEU A 129 -1.54 -9.49 9.27
C LEU A 129 -3.05 -9.34 9.06
N MET A 130 -3.72 -8.45 9.79
CA MET A 130 -5.14 -8.13 9.53
C MET A 130 -5.38 -7.66 8.09
N ALA A 131 -4.46 -6.87 7.54
CA ALA A 131 -4.58 -6.34 6.18
C ALA A 131 -4.18 -7.36 5.11
N THR A 132 -3.27 -8.30 5.43
CA THR A 132 -2.62 -9.18 4.45
C THR A 132 -2.82 -10.68 4.73
N SER A 133 -3.81 -11.05 5.55
CA SER A 133 -4.19 -12.45 5.77
C SER A 133 -4.47 -13.15 4.43
N GLY A 134 -3.81 -14.27 4.16
CA GLY A 134 -3.87 -14.99 2.89
C GLY A 134 -3.04 -14.38 1.76
N CYS A 135 -2.24 -13.33 2.02
CA CYS A 135 -1.37 -12.73 1.03
C CYS A 135 -0.01 -13.43 0.98
N PRO A 136 0.49 -13.80 -0.23
CA PRO A 136 1.84 -14.32 -0.37
C PRO A 136 2.90 -13.43 0.25
N ILE A 137 3.93 -14.01 0.84
CA ILE A 137 5.09 -13.34 1.45
C ILE A 137 4.70 -12.50 2.68
N LEU A 138 3.78 -11.56 2.52
CA LEU A 138 3.44 -10.58 3.57
C LEU A 138 2.77 -11.20 4.79
N GLN A 139 1.96 -12.24 4.60
CA GLN A 139 1.38 -12.98 5.71
C GLN A 139 2.47 -13.55 6.64
N ASP A 140 3.45 -14.25 6.07
CA ASP A 140 4.53 -14.87 6.84
C ASP A 140 5.45 -13.80 7.48
N TYR A 141 5.71 -12.71 6.77
CA TYR A 141 6.46 -11.56 7.31
C TYR A 141 5.81 -10.98 8.56
N TYR A 142 4.52 -10.67 8.52
CA TYR A 142 3.85 -10.09 9.67
C TYR A 142 3.64 -11.08 10.83
N ILE A 143 3.51 -12.37 10.53
CA ILE A 143 3.54 -13.43 11.56
C ILE A 143 4.91 -13.46 12.26
N ALA A 144 6.01 -13.31 11.51
CA ALA A 144 7.35 -13.25 12.09
C ALA A 144 7.52 -12.03 13.00
N LEU A 145 7.02 -10.84 12.60
CA LEU A 145 7.02 -9.65 13.46
C LEU A 145 6.20 -9.86 14.75
N MET A 146 5.03 -10.50 14.66
CA MET A 146 4.24 -10.82 15.85
C MET A 146 4.97 -11.78 16.78
N ARG A 147 5.60 -12.82 16.24
CA ARG A 147 6.35 -13.82 16.99
C ARG A 147 7.55 -13.20 17.73
N ALA A 148 8.24 -12.27 17.08
CA ALA A 148 9.39 -11.57 17.66
C ALA A 148 8.97 -10.50 18.69
N GLY A 149 7.70 -10.13 18.71
CA GLY A 149 7.16 -9.08 19.58
C GLY A 149 6.57 -9.59 20.89
N THR A 150 6.13 -8.65 21.71
CA THR A 150 5.48 -8.89 23.01
C THR A 150 4.05 -8.36 23.00
N ARG A 151 3.06 -9.26 23.17
CA ARG A 151 1.63 -8.91 23.21
C ARG A 151 1.24 -8.07 24.44
N HIS A 152 2.00 -8.10 25.53
CA HIS A 152 1.65 -7.47 26.79
C HIS A 152 1.49 -5.94 26.67
N LYS A 153 0.31 -5.44 27.04
CA LYS A 153 -0.02 -4.00 27.03
C LYS A 153 0.11 -3.30 25.68
N VAL A 154 -0.08 -4.00 24.57
CA VAL A 154 -0.12 -3.39 23.22
C VAL A 154 -1.51 -2.82 22.97
N ASN A 155 -1.58 -1.52 22.65
CA ASN A 155 -2.80 -0.89 22.18
C ASN A 155 -2.81 -0.90 20.64
N ILE A 156 -3.50 -1.89 20.07
CA ILE A 156 -3.59 -2.09 18.63
C ILE A 156 -4.21 -0.89 17.91
N GLN A 157 -5.20 -0.23 18.53
CA GLN A 157 -5.82 0.96 17.93
C GLN A 157 -4.83 2.11 17.75
N ASN A 158 -3.91 2.30 18.71
CA ASN A 158 -2.88 3.33 18.60
C ASN A 158 -1.87 3.00 17.50
N VAL A 159 -1.49 1.73 17.34
CA VAL A 159 -0.60 1.30 16.25
C VAL A 159 -1.30 1.47 14.90
N ALA A 160 -2.57 1.11 14.80
CA ALA A 160 -3.36 1.21 13.58
C ALA A 160 -3.58 2.65 13.09
N ARG A 161 -3.50 3.65 13.96
CA ARG A 161 -3.68 5.07 13.58
C ARG A 161 -2.65 5.55 12.55
N GLY A 162 -1.48 4.94 12.50
CA GLY A 162 -0.42 5.27 11.55
C GLY A 162 -0.60 4.70 10.13
N SER A 163 -1.59 3.82 9.90
CA SER A 163 -1.78 3.14 8.62
C SER A 163 -3.24 3.11 8.20
N GLY A 164 -3.55 3.65 7.02
CA GLY A 164 -4.90 3.61 6.44
C GLY A 164 -5.40 2.19 6.18
N HIS A 165 -4.54 1.32 5.67
CA HIS A 165 -4.86 -0.09 5.42
C HIS A 165 -5.25 -0.84 6.70
N THR A 166 -4.51 -0.61 7.77
CA THR A 166 -4.79 -1.23 9.08
C THR A 166 -6.07 -0.70 9.69
N ARG A 167 -6.32 0.61 9.57
CA ARG A 167 -7.57 1.21 10.05
C ARG A 167 -8.77 0.58 9.36
N ARG A 168 -8.70 0.37 8.04
CA ARG A 168 -9.75 -0.29 7.26
C ARG A 168 -9.94 -1.75 7.70
N ALA A 169 -8.87 -2.51 7.89
CA ALA A 169 -8.94 -3.88 8.38
C ALA A 169 -9.61 -3.99 9.75
N LEU A 170 -9.35 -3.04 10.66
CA LEU A 170 -10.04 -2.93 11.94
C LEU A 170 -11.54 -2.62 11.78
N GLN A 171 -11.90 -1.71 10.88
CA GLN A 171 -13.30 -1.38 10.59
C GLN A 171 -14.08 -2.57 10.01
N GLU A 172 -13.41 -3.38 9.21
CA GLU A 172 -13.98 -4.59 8.60
C GLU A 172 -13.93 -5.81 9.55
N ASN A 173 -13.49 -5.64 10.81
CA ASN A 173 -13.34 -6.70 11.82
C ASN A 173 -12.52 -7.90 11.33
N ARG A 174 -11.51 -7.67 10.51
CA ARG A 174 -10.64 -8.74 10.01
C ARG A 174 -9.82 -9.34 11.15
N ALA A 175 -9.75 -10.66 11.20
CA ALA A 175 -8.91 -11.34 12.17
C ALA A 175 -7.42 -11.23 11.80
N ALA A 176 -6.56 -10.99 12.79
CA ALA A 176 -5.12 -11.12 12.63
C ALA A 176 -4.72 -12.60 12.74
N ALA A 177 -5.06 -13.38 11.73
CA ALA A 177 -4.83 -14.81 11.67
C ALA A 177 -4.34 -15.21 10.26
N ALA A 178 -3.53 -16.25 10.19
CA ALA A 178 -3.14 -16.83 8.92
C ALA A 178 -4.37 -17.41 8.20
N ALA A 179 -4.43 -17.20 6.90
CA ALA A 179 -5.43 -17.79 6.02
C ALA A 179 -4.73 -18.59 4.89
N PRO A 180 -5.41 -19.57 4.29
CA PRO A 180 -4.87 -20.27 3.13
C PRO A 180 -4.57 -19.30 1.99
N ILE A 181 -3.41 -19.46 1.36
CA ILE A 181 -3.04 -18.73 0.15
C ILE A 181 -3.47 -19.56 -1.04
N THR A 182 -4.50 -19.14 -1.75
CA THR A 182 -5.03 -19.89 -2.90
C THR A 182 -4.16 -19.70 -4.14
N ASP A 183 -4.30 -20.59 -5.12
CA ASP A 183 -3.53 -20.48 -6.36
C ASP A 183 -3.98 -19.26 -7.19
N GLU A 184 -5.25 -18.88 -7.10
CA GLU A 184 -5.77 -17.65 -7.72
C GLU A 184 -5.13 -16.39 -7.09
N THR A 185 -5.00 -16.35 -5.75
CA THR A 185 -4.31 -15.26 -5.06
C THR A 185 -2.84 -15.21 -5.45
N ARG A 186 -2.16 -16.35 -5.58
CA ARG A 186 -0.76 -16.41 -6.04
C ARG A 186 -0.60 -15.91 -7.47
N ALA A 187 -1.51 -16.31 -8.37
CA ALA A 187 -1.52 -15.86 -9.75
C ALA A 187 -1.76 -14.34 -9.85
N SER A 188 -2.75 -13.83 -9.13
CA SER A 188 -3.04 -12.39 -9.07
C SER A 188 -1.87 -11.60 -8.47
N PHE A 189 -1.23 -12.11 -7.40
CA PHE A 189 -0.04 -11.50 -6.82
C PHE A 189 1.15 -11.46 -7.80
N TRP A 190 1.33 -12.52 -8.59
CA TRP A 190 2.32 -12.53 -9.68
C TRP A 190 2.00 -11.48 -10.75
N LEU A 191 0.74 -11.35 -11.19
CA LEU A 191 0.34 -10.31 -12.15
C LEU A 191 0.60 -8.90 -11.60
N ALA A 192 0.40 -8.69 -10.30
CA ALA A 192 0.61 -7.40 -9.64
C ALA A 192 2.10 -7.03 -9.51
N TYR A 193 2.94 -7.98 -9.08
CA TYR A 193 4.30 -7.70 -8.62
C TYR A 193 5.40 -8.40 -9.42
N GLY A 194 5.07 -9.26 -10.38
CA GLY A 194 6.03 -10.00 -11.18
C GLY A 194 6.77 -11.12 -10.43
N ILE A 195 6.33 -11.47 -9.21
CA ILE A 195 6.96 -12.50 -8.36
C ILE A 195 6.22 -13.80 -8.58
N ASP A 196 6.83 -14.76 -9.26
CA ASP A 196 6.19 -16.05 -9.57
C ASP A 196 5.97 -16.92 -8.32
N ALA A 197 5.16 -17.99 -8.44
CA ALA A 197 4.77 -18.83 -7.31
C ALA A 197 5.97 -19.54 -6.63
N THR A 198 7.05 -19.83 -7.35
CA THR A 198 8.27 -20.42 -6.82
C THR A 198 9.03 -19.40 -5.99
N GLN A 199 9.19 -18.20 -6.52
CA GLN A 199 9.80 -17.07 -5.80
C GLN A 199 8.99 -16.67 -4.56
N GLN A 200 7.65 -16.65 -4.65
CA GLN A 200 6.77 -16.40 -3.51
C GLN A 200 7.03 -17.41 -2.39
N ARG A 201 7.02 -18.72 -2.70
CA ARG A 201 7.24 -19.79 -1.70
C ARG A 201 8.64 -19.73 -1.11
N GLY A 202 9.66 -19.41 -1.92
CA GLY A 202 11.03 -19.22 -1.43
C GLY A 202 11.11 -18.08 -0.41
N ALA A 203 10.54 -16.90 -0.75
CA ALA A 203 10.49 -15.76 0.15
C ALA A 203 9.66 -16.03 1.42
N GLU A 204 8.56 -16.79 1.34
CA GLU A 204 7.77 -17.20 2.51
C GLU A 204 8.59 -18.03 3.49
N VAL A 205 9.44 -18.94 2.99
CA VAL A 205 10.36 -19.72 3.83
C VAL A 205 11.35 -18.80 4.55
N GLU A 206 11.92 -17.82 3.85
CA GLU A 206 12.82 -16.83 4.44
C GLU A 206 12.11 -16.00 5.51
N MET A 207 10.89 -15.52 5.24
CA MET A 207 10.11 -14.75 6.21
C MET A 207 9.79 -15.53 7.48
N ARG A 208 9.51 -16.83 7.38
CA ARG A 208 9.30 -17.71 8.55
C ARG A 208 10.57 -17.84 9.42
N GLY A 209 11.73 -17.73 8.81
CA GLY A 209 13.04 -17.76 9.50
C GLY A 209 13.49 -16.39 10.03
N LEU A 210 12.75 -15.31 9.77
CA LEU A 210 13.14 -13.96 10.14
C LEU A 210 13.32 -13.82 11.66
N VAL A 211 14.46 -13.26 12.07
CA VAL A 211 14.76 -12.88 13.44
C VAL A 211 15.00 -11.37 13.47
N LEU A 212 14.35 -10.69 14.39
CA LEU A 212 14.62 -9.26 14.61
C LEU A 212 15.97 -9.11 15.34
N ALA A 213 16.89 -8.36 14.74
CA ALA A 213 18.13 -7.97 15.38
C ALA A 213 18.01 -6.52 15.88
N GLU A 214 18.53 -6.25 17.09
CA GLU A 214 18.76 -4.87 17.51
C GLU A 214 19.97 -4.33 16.72
N VAL A 215 19.69 -3.39 15.83
CA VAL A 215 20.74 -2.59 15.19
C VAL A 215 21.01 -1.43 16.12
N SER A 216 22.14 -1.44 16.84
CA SER A 216 22.63 -0.26 17.54
C SER A 216 22.84 0.84 16.50
N ALA A 217 22.27 2.03 16.75
CA ALA A 217 22.56 3.19 15.92
C ALA A 217 24.10 3.35 15.79
N PRO A 218 24.61 3.65 14.59
CA PRO A 218 26.03 3.96 14.46
C PRO A 218 26.31 5.10 15.45
N THR A 219 27.31 4.91 16.32
CA THR A 219 27.84 5.97 17.17
C THR A 219 28.26 7.10 16.24
N GLU A 220 27.53 8.22 16.25
CA GLU A 220 27.96 9.42 15.55
C GLU A 220 29.33 9.76 16.05
N THR A 221 30.35 9.54 15.25
CA THR A 221 31.65 10.15 15.42
C THR A 221 31.43 11.60 15.01
N VAL A 222 31.18 12.44 16.00
CA VAL A 222 31.21 13.91 15.84
C VAL A 222 32.62 14.26 15.45
N PHE A 223 32.86 14.68 14.21
CA PHE A 223 34.04 15.39 13.78
C PHE A 223 33.82 16.89 13.89
#